data_01733513654c8deac6f314e1fa48d49f
#
_entry.id   01733513654c8deac6f314e1fa48d49f
#
_cell.length_a   1.000
_cell.length_b   1.000
_cell.length_c   1.000
_cell.angle_alpha   90.00
_cell.angle_beta   90.00
_cell.angle_gamma   90.00
#
_symmetry.space_group_name_H-M   'P 1'
#
loop_
_entity.id
_entity.type
_entity.pdbx_description
1 polymer ?
#
loop_
_entity_poly.entity_id
_entity_poly.type
_entity_poly.pdbx_seq_one_letter_code
_entity_poly.pdbx_strand_id
1 'polypeptide(L)'
;EFKSRIPQNIKNHLEKIIVYGSKARNEEDEFSDLDMAVIIDKKGSVIEKELEEIAYQVMWKYDFKPLISLKIFSKSDFNQSLQNGFSFYRNVEKEGIIL
;
A
#
# COMPACT_ATOMS: atom_id res chain seq x y z
N GLU A 1 7.52 -1.29 9.82
CA GLU A 1 7.60 -2.76 9.95
C GLU A 1 7.31 -3.50 8.64
N PHE A 2 6.22 -3.15 7.93
CA PHE A 2 5.90 -3.77 6.66
C PHE A 2 7.05 -3.62 5.65
N LYS A 3 7.52 -2.39 5.47
CA LYS A 3 8.59 -2.09 4.51
C LYS A 3 9.88 -2.82 4.85
N SER A 4 10.23 -2.92 6.14
CA SER A 4 11.45 -3.57 6.57
C SER A 4 11.46 -5.09 6.35
N ARG A 5 10.28 -5.69 6.24
CA ARG A 5 10.14 -7.13 6.01
C ARG A 5 10.17 -7.54 4.54
N ILE A 6 10.18 -6.57 3.62
CA ILE A 6 10.16 -6.86 2.19
C ILE A 6 11.55 -7.29 1.74
N PRO A 7 11.70 -8.50 1.12
CA PRO A 7 13.00 -8.94 0.62
C PRO A 7 13.52 -8.05 -0.50
N GLN A 8 14.82 -8.02 -0.68
CA GLN A 8 15.45 -7.15 -1.67
C GLN A 8 14.99 -7.44 -3.10
N ASN A 9 14.75 -8.70 -3.44
CA ASN A 9 14.25 -9.06 -4.77
C ASN A 9 12.88 -8.44 -5.05
N ILE A 10 12.04 -8.29 -4.03
CA ILE A 10 10.75 -7.62 -4.17
C ILE A 10 10.94 -6.10 -4.17
N LYS A 11 11.82 -5.58 -3.29
CA LYS A 11 12.11 -4.14 -3.25
C LYS A 11 12.59 -3.60 -4.59
N ASN A 12 13.29 -4.40 -5.37
CA ASN A 12 13.76 -4.00 -6.69
C ASN A 12 12.62 -3.65 -7.65
N HIS A 13 11.42 -4.15 -7.39
CA HIS A 13 10.23 -3.87 -8.18
C HIS A 13 9.34 -2.78 -7.58
N LEU A 14 9.66 -2.30 -6.38
CA LEU A 14 8.86 -1.28 -5.71
C LEU A 14 9.17 0.10 -6.25
N GLU A 15 8.12 0.84 -6.60
CA GLU A 15 8.22 2.28 -6.90
C GLU A 15 7.96 3.08 -5.63
N LYS A 16 6.85 2.82 -4.96
CA LYS A 16 6.53 3.49 -3.70
C LYS A 16 5.45 2.74 -2.92
N ILE A 17 5.40 3.04 -1.62
CA ILE A 17 4.37 2.59 -0.71
C ILE A 17 3.71 3.84 -0.14
N ILE A 18 2.39 3.94 -0.25
CA ILE A 18 1.64 5.12 0.18
C ILE A 18 0.59 4.71 1.21
N VAL A 19 0.63 5.33 2.38
CA VAL A 19 -0.42 5.21 3.39
C VAL A 19 -1.43 6.32 3.12
N TYR A 20 -2.70 5.98 3.02
CA TYR A 20 -3.76 6.93 2.76
C TYR A 20 -4.97 6.66 3.65
N GLY A 21 -6.06 7.41 3.45
CA GLY A 21 -7.26 7.25 4.27
C GLY A 21 -7.15 7.92 5.63
N SER A 22 -7.89 7.42 6.61
CA SER A 22 -8.00 8.05 7.93
C SER A 22 -6.65 8.14 8.66
N LYS A 23 -5.79 7.14 8.53
CA LYS A 23 -4.47 7.16 9.18
C LYS A 23 -3.59 8.29 8.65
N ALA A 24 -3.62 8.53 7.34
CA ALA A 24 -2.84 9.60 6.72
C ALA A 24 -3.37 10.98 7.11
N ARG A 25 -4.66 11.11 7.41
CA ARG A 25 -5.29 12.37 7.79
C ARG A 25 -5.32 12.63 9.30
N ASN A 26 -4.66 11.78 10.07
CA ASN A 26 -4.69 11.83 11.54
C ASN A 26 -6.10 11.72 12.14
N GLU A 27 -7.01 11.07 11.44
CA GLU A 27 -8.35 10.75 11.93
C GLU A 27 -8.32 9.39 12.60
N GLU A 28 -7.34 9.20 13.49
CA GLU A 28 -7.06 7.89 14.05
C GLU A 28 -8.11 7.42 15.02
N ASP A 29 -8.65 6.27 14.72
CA ASP A 29 -9.36 5.41 15.63
C ASP A 29 -8.54 4.12 15.67
N GLU A 30 -8.31 3.55 16.85
CA GLU A 30 -7.51 2.33 16.99
C GLU A 30 -8.09 1.15 16.19
N PHE A 31 -9.36 1.22 15.82
CA PHE A 31 -10.05 0.20 15.03
C PHE A 31 -10.09 0.52 13.53
N SER A 32 -9.55 1.68 13.12
CA SER A 32 -9.51 2.03 11.70
C SER A 32 -8.50 1.17 10.94
N ASP A 33 -8.86 0.78 9.72
CA ASP A 33 -7.95 0.07 8.84
C ASP A 33 -6.79 0.96 8.42
N LEU A 34 -5.63 0.35 8.26
CA LEU A 34 -4.48 1.01 7.67
C LEU A 34 -4.55 0.79 6.15
N ASP A 35 -4.97 1.81 5.42
CA ASP A 35 -5.05 1.74 3.96
C ASP A 35 -3.68 1.99 3.35
N MET A 36 -3.21 1.04 2.56
CA MET A 36 -1.87 1.08 2.00
C MET A 36 -1.92 0.75 0.51
N ALA A 37 -1.35 1.61 -0.31
CA ALA A 37 -1.20 1.38 -1.74
C ALA A 37 0.27 1.09 -2.04
N VAL A 38 0.53 -0.02 -2.71
CA VAL A 38 1.87 -0.41 -3.13
C VAL A 38 1.93 -0.30 -4.65
N ILE A 39 2.86 0.51 -5.14
CA ILE A 39 3.05 0.72 -6.58
C ILE A 39 4.32 0.00 -7.00
N ILE A 40 4.19 -0.91 -7.93
CA ILE A 40 5.28 -1.73 -8.45
C ILE A 40 5.48 -1.45 -9.94
N ASP A 41 6.64 -1.82 -10.46
CA ASP A 41 6.99 -1.59 -11.85
C ASP A 41 6.08 -2.37 -12.80
N LYS A 42 5.80 -3.62 -12.46
CA LYS A 42 4.99 -4.51 -13.29
C LYS A 42 4.25 -5.50 -12.40
N LYS A 43 2.93 -5.56 -12.55
CA LYS A 43 2.10 -6.49 -11.80
C LYS A 43 2.44 -7.93 -12.12
N GLY A 44 2.54 -8.75 -11.05
CA GLY A 44 2.78 -10.18 -11.18
C GLY A 44 2.22 -10.91 -9.97
N SER A 45 1.63 -12.08 -10.20
CA SER A 45 0.97 -12.83 -9.13
C SER A 45 1.91 -13.22 -7.99
N VAL A 46 3.17 -13.51 -8.29
CA VAL A 46 4.16 -13.90 -7.28
C VAL A 46 4.47 -12.73 -6.35
N ILE A 47 4.72 -11.55 -6.92
CA ILE A 47 5.03 -10.34 -6.15
C ILE A 47 3.83 -9.93 -5.30
N GLU A 48 2.64 -9.95 -5.87
CA GLU A 48 1.41 -9.61 -5.16
C GLU A 48 1.18 -10.54 -3.97
N LYS A 49 1.35 -11.83 -4.20
CA LYS A 49 1.17 -12.84 -3.16
C LYS A 49 2.14 -12.66 -2.00
N GLU A 50 3.40 -12.40 -2.32
CA GLU A 50 4.42 -12.17 -1.28
C GLU A 50 4.14 -10.91 -0.47
N LEU A 51 3.73 -9.83 -1.12
CA LEU A 51 3.38 -8.60 -0.43
C LEU A 51 2.17 -8.78 0.48
N GLU A 52 1.16 -9.51 0.01
CA GLU A 52 -0.02 -9.82 0.82
C GLU A 52 0.34 -10.67 2.04
N GLU A 53 1.22 -11.64 1.86
CA GLU A 53 1.69 -12.48 2.96
C GLU A 53 2.48 -11.70 3.99
N ILE A 54 3.33 -10.80 3.56
CA ILE A 54 4.09 -9.93 4.47
C ILE A 54 3.13 -9.04 5.28
N ALA A 55 2.13 -8.46 4.63
CA ALA A 55 1.12 -7.69 5.33
C ALA A 55 0.38 -8.54 6.36
N TYR A 56 0.05 -9.76 6.01
CA TYR A 56 -0.61 -10.69 6.92
C TYR A 56 0.26 -11.02 8.12
N GLN A 57 1.56 -11.24 7.93
CA GLN A 57 2.49 -11.49 9.03
C GLN A 57 2.58 -10.30 9.99
N VAL A 58 2.59 -9.10 9.45
CA VAL A 58 2.59 -7.89 10.26
C VAL A 58 1.29 -7.78 11.06
N MET A 59 0.15 -8.07 10.43
CA MET A 59 -1.14 -8.07 11.14
C MET A 59 -1.14 -9.08 12.29
N TRP A 60 -0.60 -10.27 12.09
CA TRP A 60 -0.50 -11.28 13.14
C TRP A 60 0.31 -10.77 14.34
N LYS A 61 1.43 -10.11 14.06
CA LYS A 61 2.30 -9.57 15.12
C LYS A 61 1.58 -8.56 16.02
N TYR A 62 0.67 -7.78 15.44
CA TYR A 62 -0.04 -6.72 16.17
C TYR A 62 -1.50 -7.06 16.48
N ASP A 63 -1.85 -8.34 16.47
CA ASP A 63 -3.20 -8.83 16.77
C ASP A 63 -4.28 -8.22 15.85
N PHE A 64 -3.94 -7.98 14.60
CA PHE A 64 -4.84 -7.39 13.60
C PHE A 64 -5.38 -6.01 13.99
N LYS A 65 -4.59 -5.25 14.74
CA LYS A 65 -4.94 -3.88 15.16
C LYS A 65 -3.81 -2.92 14.79
N PRO A 66 -3.90 -2.20 13.67
CA PRO A 66 -5.02 -2.17 12.74
C PRO A 66 -4.97 -3.31 11.71
N LEU A 67 -6.07 -3.54 11.03
CA LEU A 67 -6.08 -4.34 9.82
C LEU A 67 -5.38 -3.55 8.71
N ILE A 68 -4.59 -4.25 7.90
CA ILE A 68 -3.94 -3.62 6.74
C ILE A 68 -4.78 -3.92 5.50
N SER A 69 -5.30 -2.87 4.88
CA SER A 69 -6.02 -2.96 3.61
C SER A 69 -5.02 -2.64 2.51
N LEU A 70 -4.50 -3.68 1.87
CA LEU A 70 -3.43 -3.57 0.89
C LEU A 70 -4.01 -3.56 -0.52
N LYS A 71 -3.62 -2.56 -1.32
CA LYS A 71 -3.94 -2.48 -2.74
C LYS A 71 -2.64 -2.36 -3.52
N ILE A 72 -2.49 -3.16 -4.57
CA ILE A 72 -1.27 -3.23 -5.36
C ILE A 72 -1.58 -2.77 -6.78
N PHE A 73 -0.82 -1.80 -7.26
CA PHE A 73 -0.98 -1.21 -8.60
C PHE A 73 0.33 -1.29 -9.36
N SER A 74 0.25 -1.49 -10.67
CA SER A 74 1.41 -1.25 -11.51
C SER A 74 1.57 0.25 -11.71
N LYS A 75 2.81 0.68 -11.93
CA LYS A 75 3.12 2.09 -12.16
C LYS A 75 2.34 2.67 -13.34
N SER A 76 2.26 1.93 -14.44
CA SER A 76 1.55 2.40 -15.62
C SER A 76 0.05 2.54 -15.38
N ASP A 77 -0.57 1.57 -14.71
CA ASP A 77 -2.01 1.62 -14.41
C ASP A 77 -2.33 2.76 -13.46
N PHE A 78 -1.51 2.95 -12.43
CA PHE A 78 -1.71 4.02 -11.47
C PHE A 78 -1.61 5.40 -12.14
N ASN A 79 -0.56 5.60 -12.93
CA ASN A 79 -0.35 6.88 -13.63
C ASN A 79 -1.44 7.17 -14.65
N GLN A 80 -1.87 6.15 -15.38
CA GLN A 80 -2.97 6.30 -16.35
C GLN A 80 -4.27 6.70 -15.65
N SER A 81 -4.58 6.07 -14.53
CA SER A 81 -5.78 6.39 -13.76
C SER A 81 -5.73 7.80 -13.18
N LEU A 82 -4.54 8.26 -12.76
CA LEU A 82 -4.34 9.65 -12.34
C LEU A 82 -4.64 10.62 -13.49
N GLN A 83 -4.10 10.35 -14.69
CA GLN A 83 -4.31 11.18 -15.87
C GLN A 83 -5.77 11.22 -16.27
N ASN A 84 -6.49 10.11 -16.10
CA ASN A 84 -7.91 10.03 -16.40
C ASN A 84 -8.77 10.74 -15.36
N GLY A 85 -8.17 11.21 -14.27
CA GLY A 85 -8.84 12.03 -13.28
C GLY A 85 -9.72 11.28 -12.29
N PHE A 86 -9.50 9.99 -12.11
CA PHE A 86 -10.26 9.22 -11.12
C PHE A 86 -9.95 9.73 -9.71
N SER A 87 -10.99 10.10 -8.97
CA SER A 87 -10.84 10.76 -7.68
C SER A 87 -10.08 9.94 -6.64
N PHE A 88 -10.26 8.62 -6.62
CA PHE A 88 -9.53 7.75 -5.70
C PHE A 88 -8.02 7.91 -5.86
N TYR A 89 -7.52 7.84 -7.11
CA TYR A 89 -6.09 7.92 -7.38
C TYR A 89 -5.52 9.31 -7.07
N ARG A 90 -6.27 10.35 -7.38
CA ARG A 90 -5.87 11.72 -7.05
C ARG A 90 -5.78 11.94 -5.55
N ASN A 91 -6.73 11.40 -4.79
CA ASN A 91 -6.73 11.53 -3.34
C ASN A 91 -5.56 10.77 -2.72
N VAL A 92 -5.26 9.57 -3.22
CA VAL A 92 -4.10 8.81 -2.74
C VAL A 92 -2.80 9.59 -2.96
N GLU A 93 -2.63 10.18 -4.14
CA GLU A 93 -1.43 10.95 -4.44
C GLU A 93 -1.34 12.23 -3.59
N LYS A 94 -2.46 12.94 -3.45
CA LYS A 94 -2.49 14.25 -2.78
C LYS A 94 -2.38 14.13 -1.26
N GLU A 95 -3.10 13.19 -0.67
CA GLU A 95 -3.23 13.07 0.79
C GLU A 95 -2.37 11.96 1.38
N GLY A 96 -1.84 11.07 0.55
CA GLY A 96 -1.08 9.92 1.02
C GLY A 96 0.28 10.29 1.57
N ILE A 97 0.74 9.47 2.51
CA ILE A 97 2.07 9.59 3.11
C ILE A 97 2.96 8.52 2.49
N ILE A 98 4.04 8.94 1.85
CA ILE A 98 4.98 8.00 1.20
C ILE A 98 5.94 7.45 2.26
N LEU A 99 6.05 6.14 2.32
CA LEU A 99 6.97 5.45 3.23
C LEU A 99 8.37 5.27 2.63
#